data_d279853c18fc2307a6a70170c6626cad
#
_entry.id   d279853c18fc2307a6a70170c6626cad
#
_cell.length_a   1.000
_cell.length_b   1.000
_cell.length_c   1.000
_cell.angle_alpha   90.00
_cell.angle_beta   90.00
_cell.angle_gamma   90.00
#
_symmetry.space_group_name_H-M   'P 1'
#
loop_
_entity.id
_entity.type
_entity.pdbx_description
1 polymer ?
#
loop_
_entity_poly.entity_id
_entity_poly.type
_entity_poly.pdbx_seq_one_letter_code
_entity_poly.pdbx_strand_id
1 'polypeptide(L)'
;ILRPIFNEIKNWYNLKSQIKVNKQTIRLYSILLFLFIILFMPWKSSLKIPAVYVSDNYSKIYSPYPAKIKEIFVDKNQVVKKGQKLIELSSPELDLEISKVRRKIKLTKTKINRISKLSNNLDQYMILQQRLISLKDELDGLSRIKSKLLLKSPVDGKIKNFSNLSNNQWVSNLEPLVGVIKSGPGNVIGYLKEKEIKRFKTNEKAVFIPFDGEHQKIKLISKNLDRSAISILPYLSLSSQYDGPIATRTFVSE
;
A
#
# COMPACT_ATOMS: atom_id res chain seq x y z
N ILE A 1 55.23 -15.69 -12.78
CA ILE A 1 55.20 -14.31 -12.24
C ILE A 1 55.51 -14.30 -10.71
N LEU A 2 55.35 -15.36 -9.94
CA LEU A 2 55.56 -15.40 -8.48
C LEU A 2 56.98 -15.80 -8.03
N ARG A 3 57.82 -16.37 -8.90
CA ARG A 3 59.22 -16.79 -8.58
C ARG A 3 60.10 -15.68 -8.05
N PRO A 4 60.16 -14.46 -8.59
CA PRO A 4 61.02 -13.41 -8.06
C PRO A 4 60.60 -13.00 -6.64
N ILE A 5 59.31 -12.95 -6.34
CA ILE A 5 58.81 -12.56 -5.02
C ILE A 5 59.23 -13.62 -3.97
N PHE A 6 59.21 -14.89 -4.32
CA PHE A 6 59.58 -15.97 -3.40
C PHE A 6 61.08 -15.98 -3.09
N ASN A 7 61.94 -15.62 -4.07
CA ASN A 7 63.38 -15.48 -3.87
C ASN A 7 63.71 -14.26 -2.99
N GLU A 8 62.98 -13.16 -3.15
CA GLU A 8 63.14 -11.98 -2.30
C GLU A 8 62.76 -12.27 -0.84
N ILE A 9 61.66 -12.96 -0.61
CA ILE A 9 61.23 -13.37 0.73
C ILE A 9 62.27 -14.30 1.39
N LYS A 10 62.86 -15.23 0.62
CA LYS A 10 63.92 -16.14 1.10
C LYS A 10 65.20 -15.38 1.46
N ASN A 11 65.59 -14.39 0.67
CA ASN A 11 66.74 -13.51 0.96
C ASN A 11 66.49 -12.68 2.23
N TRP A 12 65.29 -12.17 2.41
CA TRP A 12 64.90 -11.44 3.63
C TRP A 12 64.96 -12.33 4.89
N TYR A 13 64.57 -13.59 4.76
CA TYR A 13 64.68 -14.54 5.86
C TYR A 13 66.11 -14.83 6.28
N ASN A 14 67.05 -14.89 5.33
CA ASN A 14 68.49 -15.10 5.59
C ASN A 14 69.18 -13.86 6.18
N LEU A 15 68.64 -12.65 5.91
CA LEU A 15 69.16 -11.38 6.46
C LEU A 15 68.59 -11.05 7.86
N LYS A 16 67.72 -11.89 8.40
CA LYS A 16 67.09 -11.70 9.71
C LYS A 16 68.06 -11.49 10.88
N SER A 17 69.25 -12.09 10.82
CA SER A 17 70.32 -11.95 11.85
C SER A 17 71.05 -10.60 11.81
N GLN A 18 70.99 -9.84 10.73
CA GLN A 18 71.67 -8.52 10.58
C GLN A 18 70.70 -7.33 10.88
N ILE A 19 69.42 -7.56 11.09
CA ILE A 19 68.48 -6.50 11.38
C ILE A 19 68.64 -6.06 12.84
N LYS A 20 69.43 -5.02 13.08
CA LYS A 20 69.50 -4.36 14.38
C LYS A 20 68.20 -3.58 14.63
N VAL A 21 67.49 -3.90 15.70
CA VAL A 21 66.28 -3.18 16.10
C VAL A 21 66.67 -1.77 16.54
N ASN A 22 66.57 -0.82 15.65
CA ASN A 22 66.81 0.61 15.92
C ASN A 22 65.44 1.34 16.01
N LYS A 23 65.39 2.51 16.64
CA LYS A 23 64.20 3.36 16.73
C LYS A 23 63.54 3.61 15.35
N GLN A 24 64.32 3.64 14.28
CA GLN A 24 63.84 3.82 12.91
C GLN A 24 63.11 2.58 12.38
N THR A 25 63.63 1.36 12.66
CA THR A 25 63.00 0.11 12.26
C THR A 25 61.67 -0.11 13.03
N ILE A 26 61.60 0.25 14.31
CA ILE A 26 60.37 0.19 15.08
C ILE A 26 59.28 1.13 14.49
N ARG A 27 59.67 2.36 14.09
CA ARG A 27 58.72 3.28 13.41
C ARG A 27 58.23 2.71 12.09
N LEU A 28 59.07 2.09 11.32
CA LEU A 28 58.71 1.52 10.01
C LEU A 28 57.73 0.34 10.19
N TYR A 29 57.97 -0.55 11.15
CA TYR A 29 57.04 -1.64 11.46
C TYR A 29 55.72 -1.14 12.06
N SER A 30 55.74 -0.09 12.85
CA SER A 30 54.53 0.54 13.38
C SER A 30 53.68 1.15 12.27
N ILE A 31 54.30 1.82 11.29
CA ILE A 31 53.61 2.35 10.13
C ILE A 31 53.03 1.24 9.26
N LEU A 32 53.79 0.16 9.03
CA LEU A 32 53.37 -0.98 8.25
C LEU A 32 52.22 -1.72 8.90
N LEU A 33 52.28 -1.90 10.23
CA LEU A 33 51.18 -2.48 11.02
C LEU A 33 49.91 -1.62 10.99
N PHE A 34 50.07 -0.30 11.10
CA PHE A 34 49.00 0.66 10.99
C PHE A 34 48.31 0.63 9.62
N LEU A 35 49.14 0.59 8.54
CA LEU A 35 48.64 0.45 7.17
C LEU A 35 47.91 -0.88 6.98
N PHE A 36 48.40 -1.98 7.56
CA PHE A 36 47.78 -3.28 7.53
C PHE A 36 46.40 -3.28 8.25
N ILE A 37 46.32 -2.64 9.40
CA ILE A 37 45.05 -2.49 10.16
C ILE A 37 44.05 -1.68 9.31
N ILE A 38 44.45 -0.62 8.65
CA ILE A 38 43.57 0.18 7.78
C ILE A 38 43.06 -0.65 6.59
N LEU A 39 43.92 -1.49 6.00
CA LEU A 39 43.57 -2.32 4.84
C LEU A 39 42.53 -3.40 5.21
N PHE A 40 42.59 -3.94 6.42
CA PHE A 40 41.67 -4.96 6.93
C PHE A 40 40.45 -4.35 7.64
N MET A 41 40.38 -3.03 7.79
CA MET A 41 39.24 -2.39 8.40
C MET A 41 38.00 -2.51 7.48
N PRO A 42 36.90 -3.14 7.90
CA PRO A 42 35.72 -3.33 7.05
C PRO A 42 35.05 -1.96 6.77
N TRP A 43 35.26 -1.45 5.58
CA TRP A 43 34.65 -0.21 5.13
C TRP A 43 33.16 -0.49 4.94
N LYS A 44 32.32 0.11 5.77
CA LYS A 44 30.86 0.00 5.65
C LYS A 44 30.43 0.65 4.34
N SER A 45 30.15 -0.15 3.35
CA SER A 45 29.62 0.31 2.07
C SER A 45 28.11 0.54 2.20
N SER A 46 27.66 1.79 2.11
CA SER A 46 26.23 2.11 2.05
C SER A 46 25.67 1.83 0.66
N LEU A 47 24.53 1.17 0.60
CA LEU A 47 23.83 0.89 -0.64
C LEU A 47 22.80 2.00 -0.89
N LYS A 48 22.93 2.71 -2.01
CA LYS A 48 21.96 3.73 -2.43
C LYS A 48 20.90 3.08 -3.32
N ILE A 49 19.66 3.14 -2.90
CA ILE A 49 18.52 2.53 -3.58
C ILE A 49 17.55 3.64 -3.95
N PRO A 50 17.24 3.85 -5.22
CA PRO A 50 16.15 4.76 -5.59
C PRO A 50 14.83 4.20 -5.06
N ALA A 51 14.07 5.07 -4.44
CA ALA A 51 12.84 4.70 -3.76
C ALA A 51 11.77 5.78 -3.92
N VAL A 52 10.52 5.35 -3.88
CA VAL A 52 9.35 6.23 -3.90
C VAL A 52 8.58 6.08 -2.61
N TYR A 53 8.23 7.18 -2.00
CA TYR A 53 7.31 7.20 -0.88
C TYR A 53 5.89 7.04 -1.42
N VAL A 54 5.27 5.93 -1.10
CA VAL A 54 3.89 5.61 -1.50
C VAL A 54 3.03 5.62 -0.24
N SER A 55 2.08 6.52 -0.22
CA SER A 55 1.02 6.47 0.78
C SER A 55 -0.03 5.46 0.33
N ASP A 56 0.16 4.18 0.63
CA ASP A 56 -0.82 3.11 0.36
C ASP A 56 -2.13 3.27 1.15
N ASN A 57 -2.21 4.35 1.88
CA ASN A 57 -3.29 4.61 2.82
C ASN A 57 -4.38 5.51 2.24
N TYR A 58 -4.50 5.58 0.90
CA TYR A 58 -5.51 6.38 0.23
C TYR A 58 -6.78 5.57 -0.03
N SER A 59 -7.81 5.82 0.75
CA SER A 59 -9.14 5.23 0.56
C SER A 59 -10.00 6.14 -0.30
N LYS A 60 -10.37 5.66 -1.49
CA LYS A 60 -11.35 6.31 -2.35
C LYS A 60 -12.76 5.84 -1.96
N ILE A 61 -13.65 6.78 -1.73
CA ILE A 61 -15.04 6.52 -1.33
C ILE A 61 -15.94 6.87 -2.51
N TYR A 62 -16.72 5.89 -2.96
CA TYR A 62 -17.64 5.98 -4.09
C TYR A 62 -19.07 5.93 -3.60
N SER A 63 -19.99 6.47 -4.39
CA SER A 63 -21.41 6.19 -4.18
C SER A 63 -21.71 4.72 -4.54
N PRO A 64 -22.46 3.97 -3.71
CA PRO A 64 -22.85 2.59 -4.02
C PRO A 64 -23.93 2.51 -5.10
N TYR A 65 -24.59 3.62 -5.40
CA TYR A 65 -25.68 3.72 -6.37
C TYR A 65 -25.76 5.16 -6.90
N PRO A 66 -26.19 5.41 -8.16
CA PRO A 66 -26.44 6.77 -8.63
C PRO A 66 -27.41 7.49 -7.70
N ALA A 67 -26.99 8.63 -7.18
CA ALA A 67 -27.74 9.29 -6.12
C ALA A 67 -27.52 10.81 -6.16
N LYS A 68 -28.34 11.52 -5.41
CA LYS A 68 -28.27 12.96 -5.21
C LYS A 68 -27.67 13.27 -3.84
N ILE A 69 -26.77 14.23 -3.76
CA ILE A 69 -26.22 14.67 -2.49
C ILE A 69 -27.31 15.36 -1.69
N LYS A 70 -27.61 14.81 -0.51
CA LYS A 70 -28.56 15.39 0.42
C LYS A 70 -27.88 16.37 1.36
N GLU A 71 -26.77 15.94 1.96
CA GLU A 71 -26.03 16.74 2.95
C GLU A 71 -24.56 16.32 2.99
N ILE A 72 -23.66 17.29 3.19
CA ILE A 72 -22.21 17.11 3.32
C ILE A 72 -21.83 17.51 4.74
N PHE A 73 -21.19 16.59 5.49
CA PHE A 73 -20.84 16.77 6.91
C PHE A 73 -19.36 17.13 7.13
N VAL A 74 -18.56 17.21 6.07
CA VAL A 74 -17.11 17.35 6.17
C VAL A 74 -16.55 18.31 5.14
N ASP A 75 -15.42 18.94 5.50
CA ASP A 75 -14.71 19.88 4.65
C ASP A 75 -13.40 19.29 4.10
N LYS A 76 -12.87 19.94 3.07
CA LYS A 76 -11.55 19.62 2.51
C LYS A 76 -10.47 19.82 3.58
N ASN A 77 -9.53 18.86 3.67
CA ASN A 77 -8.45 18.81 4.65
C ASN A 77 -8.88 18.54 6.11
N GLN A 78 -10.13 18.27 6.39
CA GLN A 78 -10.60 17.90 7.73
C GLN A 78 -10.05 16.52 8.13
N VAL A 79 -9.74 16.37 9.43
CA VAL A 79 -9.40 15.07 10.04
C VAL A 79 -10.68 14.34 10.40
N VAL A 80 -10.79 13.08 10.00
CA VAL A 80 -11.96 12.24 10.22
C VAL A 80 -11.57 10.93 10.91
N LYS A 81 -12.49 10.40 11.70
CA LYS A 81 -12.35 9.10 12.37
C LYS A 81 -13.06 8.00 11.58
N LYS A 82 -12.62 6.77 11.72
CA LYS A 82 -13.32 5.59 11.18
C LYS A 82 -14.78 5.56 11.61
N GLY A 83 -15.69 5.39 10.66
CA GLY A 83 -17.13 5.37 10.91
C GLY A 83 -17.79 6.76 10.95
N GLN A 84 -17.03 7.86 10.93
CA GLN A 84 -17.56 9.21 10.88
C GLN A 84 -18.36 9.43 9.59
N LYS A 85 -19.53 10.06 9.70
CA LYS A 85 -20.37 10.45 8.56
C LYS A 85 -19.63 11.48 7.70
N LEU A 86 -19.64 11.28 6.38
CA LEU A 86 -18.99 12.17 5.40
C LEU A 86 -20.04 12.87 4.54
N ILE A 87 -20.89 12.09 3.88
CA ILE A 87 -21.91 12.58 2.96
C ILE A 87 -23.15 11.70 3.11
N GLU A 88 -24.31 12.32 3.17
CA GLU A 88 -25.60 11.64 3.05
C GLU A 88 -26.11 11.78 1.62
N LEU A 89 -26.40 10.65 1.00
CA LEU A 89 -26.95 10.56 -0.35
C LEU A 89 -28.41 10.15 -0.30
N SER A 90 -29.17 10.57 -1.31
CA SER A 90 -30.56 10.22 -1.52
C SER A 90 -30.75 9.73 -2.95
N SER A 91 -31.40 8.59 -3.14
CA SER A 91 -31.76 8.08 -4.45
C SER A 91 -33.25 7.79 -4.53
N PRO A 92 -34.02 8.72 -5.15
CA PRO A 92 -35.46 8.50 -5.37
C PRO A 92 -35.75 7.24 -6.21
N GLU A 93 -34.82 6.91 -7.14
CA GLU A 93 -34.97 5.72 -7.98
C GLU A 93 -34.89 4.44 -7.14
N LEU A 94 -33.89 4.35 -6.24
CA LEU A 94 -33.75 3.24 -5.33
C LEU A 94 -34.97 3.11 -4.39
N ASP A 95 -35.49 4.23 -3.91
CA ASP A 95 -36.69 4.25 -3.08
C ASP A 95 -37.95 3.74 -3.84
N LEU A 96 -38.02 4.10 -5.13
CA LEU A 96 -39.06 3.60 -6.01
C LEU A 96 -38.91 2.08 -6.24
N GLU A 97 -37.73 1.58 -6.48
CA GLU A 97 -37.47 0.14 -6.64
C GLU A 97 -37.87 -0.64 -5.38
N ILE A 98 -37.40 -0.20 -4.22
CA ILE A 98 -37.75 -0.79 -2.93
C ILE A 98 -39.30 -0.84 -2.77
N SER A 99 -39.99 0.24 -3.12
CA SER A 99 -41.42 0.34 -3.06
C SER A 99 -42.11 -0.64 -4.01
N LYS A 100 -41.56 -0.81 -5.23
CA LYS A 100 -42.10 -1.79 -6.21
C LYS A 100 -41.92 -3.21 -5.69
N VAL A 101 -40.78 -3.58 -5.14
CA VAL A 101 -40.54 -4.92 -4.59
C VAL A 101 -41.43 -5.18 -3.39
N ARG A 102 -41.60 -4.21 -2.47
CA ARG A 102 -42.55 -4.34 -1.34
C ARG A 102 -43.97 -4.60 -1.80
N ARG A 103 -44.46 -3.93 -2.84
CA ARG A 103 -45.75 -4.18 -3.43
C ARG A 103 -45.89 -5.59 -4.01
N LYS A 104 -44.82 -6.06 -4.74
CA LYS A 104 -44.78 -7.44 -5.27
C LYS A 104 -44.87 -8.47 -4.13
N ILE A 105 -44.13 -8.27 -3.04
CA ILE A 105 -44.16 -9.12 -1.85
C ILE A 105 -45.56 -9.17 -1.27
N LYS A 106 -46.22 -8.00 -1.09
CA LYS A 106 -47.61 -7.94 -0.58
C LYS A 106 -48.58 -8.71 -1.46
N LEU A 107 -48.53 -8.51 -2.78
CA LEU A 107 -49.36 -9.22 -3.76
C LEU A 107 -49.12 -10.73 -3.73
N THR A 108 -47.86 -11.17 -3.67
CA THR A 108 -47.49 -12.57 -3.61
C THR A 108 -48.02 -13.23 -2.32
N LYS A 109 -47.85 -12.55 -1.17
CA LYS A 109 -48.42 -13.02 0.10
C LYS A 109 -49.96 -13.18 0.03
N THR A 110 -50.66 -12.20 -0.57
CA THR A 110 -52.13 -12.30 -0.75
C THR A 110 -52.51 -13.48 -1.63
N LYS A 111 -51.75 -13.74 -2.73
CA LYS A 111 -51.96 -14.91 -3.59
C LYS A 111 -51.75 -16.22 -2.83
N ILE A 112 -50.68 -16.32 -2.05
CA ILE A 112 -50.36 -17.49 -1.21
C ILE A 112 -51.54 -17.75 -0.23
N ASN A 113 -51.99 -16.72 0.49
CA ASN A 113 -53.10 -16.83 1.45
C ASN A 113 -54.41 -17.25 0.78
N ARG A 114 -54.61 -16.90 -0.50
CA ARG A 114 -55.83 -17.35 -1.23
C ARG A 114 -55.70 -18.82 -1.62
N ILE A 115 -54.55 -19.25 -2.12
CA ILE A 115 -54.32 -20.64 -2.56
C ILE A 115 -54.28 -21.59 -1.38
N SER A 116 -53.71 -21.19 -0.24
CA SER A 116 -53.69 -22.03 0.96
C SER A 116 -55.05 -22.40 1.52
N LYS A 117 -56.09 -21.66 1.13
CA LYS A 117 -57.48 -21.95 1.46
C LYS A 117 -58.19 -22.88 0.49
N LEU A 118 -57.57 -23.15 -0.67
CA LEU A 118 -58.09 -23.98 -1.75
C LEU A 118 -57.22 -25.25 -1.82
N SER A 119 -57.73 -26.37 -1.32
CA SER A 119 -56.99 -27.60 -0.97
C SER A 119 -56.23 -28.31 -2.11
N ASN A 120 -56.24 -27.89 -3.39
CA ASN A 120 -55.79 -28.70 -4.52
C ASN A 120 -54.63 -28.16 -5.35
N ASN A 121 -53.89 -27.13 -4.92
CA ASN A 121 -52.84 -26.51 -5.76
C ASN A 121 -51.49 -26.42 -5.04
N LEU A 122 -50.95 -27.56 -4.58
CA LEU A 122 -49.70 -27.63 -3.85
C LEU A 122 -48.54 -27.09 -4.70
N ASP A 123 -48.48 -27.39 -6.00
CA ASP A 123 -47.41 -26.93 -6.91
C ASP A 123 -47.44 -25.41 -7.03
N GLN A 124 -48.56 -24.80 -7.23
CA GLN A 124 -48.68 -23.33 -7.28
C GLN A 124 -48.29 -22.66 -5.95
N TYR A 125 -48.65 -23.30 -4.85
CA TYR A 125 -48.25 -22.81 -3.52
C TYR A 125 -46.73 -22.81 -3.37
N MET A 126 -46.05 -23.90 -3.76
CA MET A 126 -44.60 -24.02 -3.69
C MET A 126 -43.89 -22.99 -4.60
N ILE A 127 -44.38 -22.79 -5.82
CA ILE A 127 -43.84 -21.78 -6.76
C ILE A 127 -43.97 -20.37 -6.17
N LEU A 128 -45.14 -20.04 -5.57
CA LEU A 128 -45.35 -18.72 -4.96
C LEU A 128 -44.49 -18.53 -3.70
N GLN A 129 -44.24 -19.58 -2.93
CA GLN A 129 -43.35 -19.54 -1.77
C GLN A 129 -41.92 -19.26 -2.23
N GLN A 130 -41.42 -19.98 -3.26
CA GLN A 130 -40.10 -19.72 -3.82
C GLN A 130 -39.99 -18.29 -4.35
N ARG A 131 -41.03 -17.79 -5.04
CA ARG A 131 -41.08 -16.40 -5.51
C ARG A 131 -41.04 -15.39 -4.37
N LEU A 132 -41.74 -15.67 -3.26
CA LEU A 132 -41.72 -14.82 -2.09
C LEU A 132 -40.33 -14.73 -1.45
N ILE A 133 -39.61 -15.86 -1.39
CA ILE A 133 -38.20 -15.89 -0.90
C ILE A 133 -37.36 -15.02 -1.78
N SER A 134 -37.35 -15.23 -3.10
CA SER A 134 -36.55 -14.43 -4.06
C SER A 134 -36.86 -12.92 -3.94
N LEU A 135 -38.13 -12.52 -3.79
CA LEU A 135 -38.49 -11.10 -3.61
C LEU A 135 -38.00 -10.52 -2.27
N LYS A 136 -37.95 -11.33 -1.21
CA LYS A 136 -37.39 -10.90 0.06
C LYS A 136 -35.88 -10.68 -0.03
N ASP A 137 -35.16 -11.59 -0.70
CA ASP A 137 -33.73 -11.47 -0.92
C ASP A 137 -33.40 -10.23 -1.76
N GLU A 138 -34.21 -9.95 -2.80
CA GLU A 138 -34.12 -8.72 -3.60
C GLU A 138 -34.32 -7.48 -2.73
N LEU A 139 -35.36 -7.47 -1.85
CA LEU A 139 -35.59 -6.35 -0.94
C LEU A 139 -34.45 -6.13 0.04
N ASP A 140 -33.87 -7.20 0.58
CA ASP A 140 -32.75 -7.14 1.49
C ASP A 140 -31.48 -6.60 0.79
N GLY A 141 -31.26 -7.00 -0.47
CA GLY A 141 -30.19 -6.46 -1.31
C GLY A 141 -30.31 -4.94 -1.49
N LEU A 142 -31.49 -4.48 -1.94
CA LEU A 142 -31.77 -3.06 -2.12
C LEU A 142 -31.69 -2.26 -0.81
N SER A 143 -32.17 -2.85 0.29
CA SER A 143 -32.10 -2.21 1.62
C SER A 143 -30.66 -2.05 2.11
N ARG A 144 -29.78 -3.02 1.83
CA ARG A 144 -28.33 -2.91 2.10
C ARG A 144 -27.68 -1.80 1.28
N ILE A 145 -28.04 -1.66 0.01
CA ILE A 145 -27.55 -0.55 -0.83
C ILE A 145 -28.03 0.78 -0.24
N LYS A 146 -29.31 0.89 0.14
CA LYS A 146 -29.86 2.08 0.76
C LYS A 146 -29.14 2.48 2.04
N SER A 147 -28.80 1.54 2.90
CA SER A 147 -28.05 1.81 4.13
C SER A 147 -26.63 2.33 3.88
N LYS A 148 -26.03 1.98 2.74
CA LYS A 148 -24.73 2.46 2.31
C LYS A 148 -24.74 3.84 1.65
N LEU A 149 -25.90 4.43 1.41
CA LEU A 149 -26.01 5.82 0.92
C LEU A 149 -25.55 6.85 1.97
N LEU A 150 -25.48 6.48 3.22
CA LEU A 150 -24.77 7.25 4.24
C LEU A 150 -23.30 6.88 4.19
N LEU A 151 -22.51 7.66 3.45
CA LEU A 151 -21.08 7.44 3.27
C LEU A 151 -20.35 7.75 4.58
N LYS A 152 -19.55 6.80 5.04
CA LYS A 152 -18.74 6.89 6.27
C LYS A 152 -17.27 6.67 5.93
N SER A 153 -16.38 7.25 6.75
CA SER A 153 -14.95 7.01 6.60
C SER A 153 -14.61 5.56 6.95
N PRO A 154 -13.92 4.82 6.08
CA PRO A 154 -13.45 3.46 6.38
C PRO A 154 -12.25 3.42 7.31
N VAL A 155 -11.52 4.53 7.45
CA VAL A 155 -10.25 4.65 8.19
C VAL A 155 -10.17 5.98 8.93
N ASP A 156 -9.30 6.04 9.93
CA ASP A 156 -8.89 7.31 10.54
C ASP A 156 -7.93 8.02 9.59
N GLY A 157 -8.14 9.31 9.34
CA GLY A 157 -7.29 10.01 8.39
C GLY A 157 -7.70 11.45 8.10
N LYS A 158 -7.09 12.01 7.05
CA LYS A 158 -7.37 13.34 6.57
C LYS A 158 -7.97 13.32 5.17
N ILE A 159 -9.01 14.12 4.94
CA ILE A 159 -9.63 14.27 3.63
C ILE A 159 -8.65 15.00 2.70
N LYS A 160 -8.26 14.37 1.60
CA LYS A 160 -7.30 14.94 0.64
C LYS A 160 -7.96 15.35 -0.68
N ASN A 161 -8.73 14.45 -1.28
CA ASN A 161 -9.50 14.74 -2.49
C ASN A 161 -10.96 14.87 -2.08
N PHE A 162 -11.45 16.06 -2.27
CA PHE A 162 -12.86 16.38 -2.14
C PHE A 162 -13.26 16.99 -3.48
N SER A 163 -14.03 16.29 -4.26
CA SER A 163 -14.60 16.83 -5.49
C SER A 163 -15.40 18.09 -5.13
N ASN A 164 -15.49 19.05 -6.03
CA ASN A 164 -16.34 20.23 -5.81
C ASN A 164 -17.81 19.79 -5.80
N LEU A 165 -18.25 19.29 -4.65
CA LEU A 165 -19.59 18.74 -4.45
C LEU A 165 -20.51 19.82 -3.89
N SER A 166 -21.71 19.88 -4.41
CA SER A 166 -22.76 20.77 -3.93
C SER A 166 -23.99 19.99 -3.51
N ASN A 167 -24.71 20.50 -2.52
CA ASN A 167 -26.00 19.93 -2.14
C ASN A 167 -26.93 19.89 -3.37
N ASN A 168 -27.72 18.85 -3.46
CA ASN A 168 -28.62 18.58 -4.59
C ASN A 168 -27.95 18.17 -5.93
N GLN A 169 -26.62 18.04 -5.98
CA GLN A 169 -25.91 17.55 -7.15
C GLN A 169 -26.10 16.04 -7.33
N TRP A 170 -26.27 15.59 -8.57
CA TRP A 170 -26.22 14.17 -8.92
C TRP A 170 -24.80 13.66 -8.97
N VAL A 171 -24.60 12.48 -8.42
CA VAL A 171 -23.29 11.79 -8.39
C VAL A 171 -23.41 10.38 -8.95
N SER A 172 -22.38 9.99 -9.70
CA SER A 172 -22.26 8.65 -10.25
C SER A 172 -21.58 7.71 -9.24
N ASN A 173 -21.75 6.42 -9.44
CA ASN A 173 -21.00 5.39 -8.74
C ASN A 173 -19.63 5.08 -9.36
N LEU A 174 -19.27 5.72 -10.48
CA LEU A 174 -18.02 5.52 -11.21
C LEU A 174 -16.89 6.41 -10.73
N GLU A 175 -17.22 7.57 -10.15
CA GLU A 175 -16.24 8.56 -9.71
C GLU A 175 -16.12 8.60 -8.18
N PRO A 176 -14.90 8.73 -7.66
CA PRO A 176 -14.70 8.87 -6.21
C PRO A 176 -15.18 10.24 -5.74
N LEU A 177 -16.01 10.28 -4.73
CA LEU A 177 -16.53 11.51 -4.13
C LEU A 177 -15.57 12.11 -3.12
N VAL A 178 -14.98 11.25 -2.29
CA VAL A 178 -14.05 11.65 -1.23
C VAL A 178 -12.86 10.69 -1.21
N GLY A 179 -11.67 11.27 -1.04
CA GLY A 179 -10.47 10.52 -0.78
C GLY A 179 -9.97 10.79 0.65
N VAL A 180 -9.79 9.75 1.44
CA VAL A 180 -9.24 9.82 2.78
C VAL A 180 -7.85 9.22 2.80
N ILE A 181 -6.85 9.99 3.24
CA ILE A 181 -5.52 9.49 3.53
C ILE A 181 -5.50 9.06 4.99
N LYS A 182 -5.24 7.79 5.22
CA LYS A 182 -5.09 7.24 6.57
C LYS A 182 -3.93 7.95 7.28
N SER A 183 -4.15 8.37 8.51
CA SER A 183 -3.09 8.83 9.38
C SER A 183 -2.22 7.65 9.79
N GLY A 184 -0.95 7.71 9.48
CA GLY A 184 0.00 6.65 9.82
C GLY A 184 1.25 6.70 8.96
N PRO A 185 2.25 5.88 9.32
CA PRO A 185 3.47 5.79 8.54
C PRO A 185 3.16 5.29 7.12
N GLY A 186 3.71 5.96 6.13
CA GLY A 186 3.62 5.53 4.74
C GLY A 186 4.61 4.41 4.44
N ASN A 187 4.44 3.78 3.29
CA ASN A 187 5.36 2.78 2.79
C ASN A 187 6.37 3.43 1.82
N VAL A 188 7.61 3.02 1.89
CA VAL A 188 8.63 3.39 0.91
C VAL A 188 8.93 2.16 0.07
N ILE A 189 8.73 2.26 -1.23
CA ILE A 189 9.05 1.20 -2.18
C ILE A 189 10.39 1.52 -2.82
N GLY A 190 11.41 0.71 -2.55
CA GLY A 190 12.73 0.82 -3.15
C GLY A 190 12.91 -0.19 -4.28
N TYR A 191 13.60 0.22 -5.33
CA TYR A 191 13.90 -0.59 -6.50
C TYR A 191 15.37 -0.95 -6.52
N LEU A 192 15.67 -2.25 -6.43
CA LEU A 192 17.03 -2.76 -6.30
C LEU A 192 17.45 -3.50 -7.57
N LYS A 193 18.65 -3.22 -8.06
CA LYS A 193 19.24 -3.97 -9.19
C LYS A 193 19.52 -5.42 -8.76
N GLU A 194 19.29 -6.38 -9.64
CA GLU A 194 19.42 -7.82 -9.35
C GLU A 194 20.80 -8.18 -8.76
N LYS A 195 21.85 -7.63 -9.32
CA LYS A 195 23.24 -7.84 -8.84
C LYS A 195 23.51 -7.34 -7.42
N GLU A 196 22.66 -6.47 -6.89
CA GLU A 196 22.80 -5.90 -5.55
C GLU A 196 21.95 -6.65 -4.51
N ILE A 197 21.06 -7.55 -4.94
CA ILE A 197 20.18 -8.33 -4.08
C ILE A 197 20.96 -9.10 -3.01
N LYS A 198 22.13 -9.68 -3.38
CA LYS A 198 22.99 -10.43 -2.44
C LYS A 198 23.54 -9.58 -1.30
N ARG A 199 23.67 -8.28 -1.49
CA ARG A 199 24.21 -7.33 -0.49
C ARG A 199 23.16 -6.80 0.45
N PHE A 200 21.89 -6.98 0.14
CA PHE A 200 20.77 -6.48 0.94
C PHE A 200 20.33 -7.53 1.94
N LYS A 201 20.17 -7.11 3.20
CA LYS A 201 19.62 -7.94 4.27
C LYS A 201 18.26 -7.42 4.69
N THR A 202 17.36 -8.31 5.00
CA THR A 202 16.07 -7.97 5.63
C THR A 202 16.29 -7.51 7.07
N ASN A 203 15.44 -6.62 7.55
CA ASN A 203 15.50 -6.06 8.91
C ASN A 203 16.66 -5.09 9.15
N GLU A 204 17.29 -4.56 8.09
CA GLU A 204 18.32 -3.53 8.23
C GLU A 204 17.69 -2.12 8.29
N LYS A 205 18.34 -1.25 9.06
CA LYS A 205 17.97 0.16 9.15
C LYS A 205 18.34 0.87 7.86
N ALA A 206 17.40 1.61 7.30
CA ALA A 206 17.57 2.44 6.13
C ALA A 206 17.13 3.87 6.43
N VAL A 207 17.58 4.82 5.61
CA VAL A 207 17.16 6.21 5.71
C VAL A 207 16.66 6.66 4.34
N PHE A 208 15.42 7.06 4.27
CA PHE A 208 14.86 7.68 3.08
C PHE A 208 15.17 9.18 3.10
N ILE A 209 15.75 9.65 2.03
CA ILE A 209 16.10 11.06 1.84
C ILE A 209 15.25 11.57 0.67
N PRO A 210 14.22 12.41 0.94
CA PRO A 210 13.42 13.02 -0.12
C PRO A 210 14.30 13.87 -1.04
N PHE A 211 14.01 13.85 -2.34
CA PHE A 211 14.79 14.57 -3.33
C PHE A 211 14.48 16.07 -3.37
N ASP A 212 13.34 16.47 -2.78
CA ASP A 212 12.87 17.86 -2.76
C ASP A 212 13.65 18.78 -1.78
N GLY A 213 14.43 18.21 -0.88
CA GLY A 213 15.20 18.97 0.11
C GLY A 213 14.38 19.64 1.23
N GLU A 214 13.06 19.66 1.11
CA GLU A 214 12.15 20.33 2.08
C GLU A 214 11.71 19.40 3.22
N HIS A 215 11.63 18.09 2.94
CA HIS A 215 11.17 17.11 3.91
C HIS A 215 12.31 16.49 4.71
N GLN A 216 12.03 16.18 5.97
CA GLN A 216 12.99 15.55 6.87
C GLN A 216 13.32 14.11 6.43
N LYS A 217 14.55 13.67 6.75
CA LYS A 217 14.99 12.28 6.54
C LYS A 217 14.12 11.34 7.36
N ILE A 218 13.57 10.29 6.72
CA ILE A 218 12.70 9.31 7.37
C ILE A 218 13.51 8.05 7.65
N LYS A 219 13.50 7.62 8.91
CA LYS A 219 14.11 6.33 9.30
C LYS A 219 13.19 5.20 8.90
N LEU A 220 13.74 4.16 8.31
CA LEU A 220 13.02 3.01 7.77
C LEU A 220 13.62 1.71 8.26
N ILE A 221 12.79 0.69 8.32
CA ILE A 221 13.24 -0.70 8.47
C ILE A 221 12.82 -1.47 7.22
N SER A 222 13.76 -2.23 6.64
CA SER A 222 13.47 -3.07 5.48
C SER A 222 12.61 -4.27 5.88
N LYS A 223 11.41 -4.41 5.28
CA LYS A 223 10.45 -5.43 5.68
C LYS A 223 10.48 -6.67 4.79
N ASN A 224 10.19 -6.54 3.52
CA ASN A 224 10.06 -7.66 2.59
C ASN A 224 10.76 -7.40 1.26
N LEU A 225 11.29 -8.46 0.67
CA LEU A 225 11.72 -8.50 -0.73
C LEU A 225 10.59 -9.15 -1.53
N ASP A 226 10.04 -8.41 -2.47
CA ASP A 226 9.22 -9.04 -3.50
C ASP A 226 10.16 -9.73 -4.49
N ARG A 227 9.93 -11.01 -4.75
CA ARG A 227 10.75 -11.83 -5.66
C ARG A 227 10.35 -11.65 -7.13
N SER A 228 9.28 -10.89 -7.38
CA SER A 228 8.83 -10.59 -8.74
C SER A 228 9.77 -9.56 -9.37
N ALA A 229 10.48 -9.95 -10.40
CA ALA A 229 11.25 -9.00 -11.21
C ALA A 229 10.29 -8.14 -12.04
N ILE A 230 10.43 -6.82 -11.96
CA ILE A 230 9.66 -5.88 -12.76
C ILE A 230 10.57 -5.37 -13.87
N SER A 231 10.16 -5.54 -15.12
CA SER A 231 10.88 -5.03 -16.29
C SER A 231 10.60 -3.56 -16.58
N ILE A 232 9.48 -3.01 -16.07
CA ILE A 232 9.07 -1.62 -16.28
C ILE A 232 8.79 -0.99 -14.92
N LEU A 233 9.45 0.14 -14.64
CA LEU A 233 9.18 0.93 -13.43
C LEU A 233 7.82 1.62 -13.54
N PRO A 234 6.94 1.50 -12.54
CA PRO A 234 5.63 2.13 -12.56
C PRO A 234 5.69 3.66 -12.43
N TYR A 235 6.86 4.21 -12.12
CA TYR A 235 7.06 5.65 -11.92
C TYR A 235 8.09 6.19 -12.92
N LEU A 236 7.65 7.04 -13.84
CA LEU A 236 8.48 7.69 -14.87
C LEU A 236 9.67 8.45 -14.28
N SER A 237 9.52 9.04 -13.09
CA SER A 237 10.59 9.77 -12.40
C SER A 237 11.81 8.92 -12.02
N LEU A 238 11.67 7.59 -11.99
CA LEU A 238 12.75 6.67 -11.70
C LEU A 238 13.28 5.95 -12.94
N SER A 239 12.59 6.02 -14.06
CA SER A 239 12.95 5.27 -15.28
C SER A 239 14.31 5.65 -15.85
N SER A 240 14.72 6.92 -15.70
CA SER A 240 16.03 7.42 -16.15
C SER A 240 17.22 6.88 -15.36
N GLN A 241 17.01 6.23 -14.23
CA GLN A 241 18.07 5.73 -13.34
C GLN A 241 18.37 4.24 -13.49
N TYR A 242 17.61 3.54 -14.34
CA TYR A 242 17.68 2.08 -14.44
C TYR A 242 17.76 1.55 -15.86
N ASP A 243 18.77 0.69 -16.08
CA ASP A 243 18.89 -0.19 -17.22
C ASP A 243 18.91 -1.65 -16.72
N GLY A 244 17.94 -2.48 -17.12
CA GLY A 244 17.91 -3.90 -16.84
C GLY A 244 16.84 -4.35 -15.80
N PRO A 245 16.82 -5.65 -15.43
CA PRO A 245 15.83 -6.22 -14.52
C PRO A 245 15.94 -5.67 -13.09
N ILE A 246 14.81 -5.37 -12.48
CA ILE A 246 14.69 -4.70 -11.19
C ILE A 246 13.86 -5.54 -10.24
N ALA A 247 14.33 -5.71 -9.00
CA ALA A 247 13.56 -6.31 -7.92
C ALA A 247 12.94 -5.21 -7.03
N THR A 248 11.68 -5.37 -6.69
CA THR A 248 10.93 -4.41 -5.87
C THR A 248 11.11 -4.69 -4.39
N ARG A 249 11.30 -3.65 -3.59
CA ARG A 249 11.37 -3.74 -2.13
C ARG A 249 10.45 -2.74 -1.45
N THR A 250 9.76 -3.22 -0.41
CA THR A 250 8.89 -2.39 0.42
C THR A 250 9.57 -2.11 1.75
N PHE A 251 9.61 -0.84 2.13
CA PHE A 251 10.10 -0.35 3.41
C PHE A 251 8.94 0.30 4.16
N VAL A 252 8.91 0.13 5.48
CA VAL A 252 7.91 0.76 6.35
C VAL A 252 8.63 1.75 7.24
N SER A 253 8.05 2.95 7.42
CA SER A 253 8.55 3.94 8.39
C SER A 253 8.34 3.45 9.83
N GLU A 254 9.32 3.72 10.67
CA GLU A 254 9.22 3.52 12.13
C GLU A 254 8.29 4.54 12.77
#